data_57335c39394813a8cf1299a383617219
#
_entry.id   57335c39394813a8cf1299a383617219
#
_cell.length_a   1.000
_cell.length_b   1.000
_cell.length_c   1.000
_cell.angle_alpha   90.00
_cell.angle_beta   90.00
_cell.angle_gamma   90.00
#
_symmetry.space_group_name_H-M   'P 1'
#
loop_
_entity.id
_entity.type
_entity.pdbx_description
1 polymer ?
#
loop_
_entity_poly.entity_id
_entity_poly.type
_entity_poly.pdbx_seq_one_letter_code
_entity_poly.pdbx_strand_id
1 'polypeptide(L)' 'MARAIFQTIYDNVKQSIDDGTYAYQSYLPSETELTQLFDCSRMTVRRAISMLAADGYVLPQ' A
#
# COMPACT_ATOMS: atom_id res chain seq x y z
N MET A 1 8.22 -14.54 13.76
CA MET A 1 8.98 -14.27 12.55
C MET A 1 8.57 -12.94 11.94
N ALA A 2 9.52 -12.19 11.44
CA ALA A 2 9.21 -10.92 10.82
C ALA A 2 8.53 -11.15 9.47
N ARG A 3 7.48 -10.41 9.18
CA ARG A 3 6.85 -10.42 7.88
C ARG A 3 7.67 -9.56 6.91
N ALA A 4 7.60 -9.87 5.62
CA ALA A 4 8.19 -9.00 4.63
C ALA A 4 7.53 -7.63 4.69
N ILE A 5 8.30 -6.56 4.52
CA ILE A 5 7.78 -5.20 4.67
C ILE A 5 6.66 -4.92 3.66
N PHE A 6 6.75 -5.45 2.43
CA PHE A 6 5.69 -5.23 1.44
C PHE A 6 4.37 -5.85 1.88
N GLN A 7 4.42 -6.97 2.60
CA GLN A 7 3.24 -7.61 3.14
C GLN A 7 2.59 -6.75 4.22
N THR A 8 3.42 -6.13 5.05
CA THR A 8 2.95 -5.20 6.08
C THR A 8 2.24 -4.01 5.44
N ILE A 9 2.82 -3.45 4.37
CA ILE A 9 2.21 -2.34 3.64
C ILE A 9 0.88 -2.76 3.04
N TYR A 10 0.85 -3.91 2.40
CA TYR A 10 -0.37 -4.45 1.79
C TYR A 10 -1.50 -4.55 2.83
N ASP A 11 -1.22 -5.21 3.94
CA ASP A 11 -2.22 -5.42 4.98
C ASP A 11 -2.69 -4.11 5.60
N ASN A 12 -1.76 -3.19 5.83
CA ASN A 12 -2.06 -1.89 6.44
C ASN A 12 -2.97 -1.06 5.54
N VAL A 13 -2.64 -0.98 4.26
CA VAL A 13 -3.43 -0.22 3.28
C VAL A 13 -4.80 -0.86 3.10
N LYS A 14 -4.83 -2.19 2.99
CA LYS A 14 -6.10 -2.92 2.87
C LYS A 14 -7.02 -2.63 4.04
N GLN A 15 -6.48 -2.65 5.25
CA GLN A 15 -7.26 -2.36 6.44
C GLN A 15 -7.73 -0.91 6.45
N SER A 16 -6.90 0.02 6.01
CA SER A 16 -7.27 1.43 5.90
C SER A 16 -8.39 1.66 4.90
N ILE A 17 -8.44 0.86 3.85
CA ILE A 17 -9.56 0.91 2.89
C ILE A 17 -10.82 0.34 3.54
N ASP A 18 -10.69 -0.77 4.26
CA ASP A 18 -11.82 -1.41 4.92
C ASP A 18 -12.43 -0.51 6.00
N ASP A 19 -11.60 0.27 6.69
CA ASP A 19 -12.10 1.16 7.76
C ASP A 19 -12.49 2.57 7.26
N GLY A 20 -12.31 2.83 5.96
CA GLY A 20 -12.72 4.09 5.36
C GLY A 20 -11.67 5.20 5.36
N THR A 21 -10.46 4.93 5.83
CA THR A 21 -9.37 5.93 5.81
C THR A 21 -9.01 6.30 4.37
N TYR A 22 -8.92 5.29 3.49
CA TYR A 22 -8.76 5.49 2.05
C TYR A 22 -10.01 5.01 1.34
N ALA A 23 -10.42 5.73 0.30
CA ALA A 23 -11.57 5.31 -0.51
C ALA A 23 -11.20 4.09 -1.35
N TYR A 24 -12.15 3.18 -1.52
CA TYR A 24 -11.98 2.01 -2.37
C TYR A 24 -11.76 2.44 -3.82
N GLN A 25 -10.79 1.82 -4.48
CA GLN A 25 -10.43 2.13 -5.89
C GLN A 25 -10.05 3.59 -6.09
N SER A 26 -9.35 4.17 -5.12
CA SER A 26 -8.82 5.52 -5.23
C SER A 26 -7.31 5.48 -5.36
N TYR A 27 -6.70 6.65 -5.60
CA TYR A 27 -5.26 6.77 -5.58
C TYR A 27 -4.78 6.90 -4.14
N LEU A 28 -3.68 6.23 -3.84
CA LEU A 28 -3.02 6.31 -2.53
C LEU A 28 -2.10 7.54 -2.48
N PRO A 29 -1.59 7.88 -1.29
CA PRO A 29 -0.50 8.84 -1.19
C PRO A 29 0.66 8.46 -2.11
N SER A 30 1.50 9.43 -2.43
CA SER A 30 2.62 9.21 -3.36
C SER A 30 3.58 8.13 -2.83
N GLU A 31 4.35 7.53 -3.74
CA GLU A 31 5.37 6.56 -3.36
C GLU A 31 6.34 7.15 -2.35
N THR A 32 6.73 8.42 -2.53
CA THR A 32 7.62 9.10 -1.60
C THR A 32 7.03 9.17 -0.20
N GLU A 33 5.77 9.54 -0.10
CA GLU A 33 5.08 9.60 1.20
C GLU A 33 5.00 8.23 1.85
N LEU A 34 4.70 7.20 1.06
CA LEU A 34 4.60 5.84 1.59
C LEU A 34 5.95 5.30 2.02
N THR A 35 7.03 5.63 1.31
CA THR A 35 8.37 5.22 1.75
C THR A 35 8.74 5.85 3.09
N GLN A 36 8.35 7.09 3.32
CA GLN A 36 8.60 7.77 4.58
C GLN A 36 7.73 7.18 5.69
N LEU A 37 6.47 6.93 5.39
CA LEU A 37 5.52 6.41 6.36
C LEU A 37 5.92 5.02 6.88
N PHE A 38 6.37 4.16 5.97
CA PHE A 38 6.73 2.78 6.30
C PHE A 38 8.23 2.56 6.46
N ASP A 39 9.02 3.59 6.25
CA ASP A 39 10.49 3.55 6.37
C ASP A 39 11.08 2.41 5.55
N CYS A 40 10.78 2.40 4.25
CA CYS A 40 11.24 1.34 3.35
C CYS A 40 11.59 1.91 1.97
N SER A 41 12.10 1.04 1.09
CA SER A 41 12.49 1.46 -0.25
C SER A 41 11.27 1.67 -1.14
N ARG A 42 11.47 2.47 -2.20
CA ARG A 42 10.43 2.72 -3.19
C ARG A 42 10.00 1.43 -3.90
N MET A 43 10.96 0.54 -4.15
CA MET A 43 10.65 -0.74 -4.79
C MET A 43 9.68 -1.58 -3.95
N THR A 44 9.86 -1.58 -2.64
CA THR A 44 8.99 -2.29 -1.73
C THR A 44 7.58 -1.71 -1.76
N VAL A 45 7.46 -0.39 -1.75
CA VAL A 45 6.18 0.30 -1.85
C VAL A 45 5.49 -0.05 -3.16
N ARG A 46 6.22 0.02 -4.27
CA ARG A 46 5.66 -0.32 -5.59
C ARG A 46 5.14 -1.74 -5.65
N ARG A 47 5.87 -2.67 -5.05
CA ARG A 47 5.45 -4.07 -5.02
C ARG A 47 4.13 -4.23 -4.29
N ALA A 48 3.98 -3.60 -3.14
CA ALA A 48 2.75 -3.66 -2.36
C ALA A 48 1.58 -3.02 -3.12
N ILE A 49 1.80 -1.85 -3.72
CA ILE A 49 0.76 -1.16 -4.48
C ILE A 49 0.35 -1.98 -5.70
N SER A 50 1.30 -2.59 -6.40
CA SER A 50 1.01 -3.47 -7.53
C SER A 50 0.09 -4.60 -7.12
N MET A 51 0.34 -5.22 -5.99
CA MET A 51 -0.49 -6.31 -5.47
C MET A 51 -1.89 -5.82 -5.13
N LEU A 52 -1.98 -4.66 -4.49
CA LEU A 52 -3.27 -4.06 -4.15
C LEU A 52 -4.07 -3.69 -5.40
N ALA A 53 -3.40 -3.16 -6.41
CA ALA A 53 -4.05 -2.82 -7.69
C ALA A 53 -4.52 -4.07 -8.42
N ALA A 54 -3.71 -5.13 -8.41
CA ALA A 54 -4.09 -6.42 -9.03
C ALA A 54 -5.30 -7.02 -8.35
N ASP A 55 -5.45 -6.80 -7.05
CA ASP A 55 -6.60 -7.30 -6.28
C ASP A 55 -7.79 -6.33 -6.32
N GLY A 56 -7.65 -5.19 -6.98
CA GLY A 56 -8.74 -4.24 -7.17
C GLY A 56 -8.98 -3.27 -6.02
N TYR A 57 -8.08 -3.20 -5.05
CA TYR A 57 -8.27 -2.31 -3.90
C TYR A 57 -7.95 -0.85 -4.19
N VAL A 58 -7.00 -0.60 -5.09
CA VAL A 58 -6.56 0.75 -5.44
C VAL A 58 -6.38 0.87 -6.94
N LEU A 59 -6.34 2.11 -7.41
CA LEU A 59 -6.03 2.37 -8.82
C LEU A 59 -4.52 2.41 -9.01
N PRO A 60 -4.00 1.94 -10.16
CA PRO A 60 -2.57 2.04 -10.45
C PRO A 60 -2.14 3.52 -10.50
N GLN A 61 -0.97 3.78 -9.98
CA GLN A 61 -0.39 5.13 -10.02
C GLN A 61 0.57 5.29 -11.19
#